data_5272b9dfdc717d3ad170e7e2f5d25354
#
_entry.id   5272b9dfdc717d3ad170e7e2f5d25354
#
_cell.length_a   1.000
_cell.length_b   1.000
_cell.length_c   1.000
_cell.angle_alpha   90.00
_cell.angle_beta   90.00
_cell.angle_gamma   90.00
#
_symmetry.space_group_name_H-M   'P 1'
#
loop_
_entity.id
_entity.type
_entity.pdbx_description
1 polymer ?
#
loop_
_entity_poly.entity_id
_entity_poly.type
_entity_poly.pdbx_seq_one_letter_code
_entity_poly.pdbx_strand_id
1 'polypeptide(L)'
;MRPSIAVEESVIQLGSNLRSARLRRRLPQSVVADRAGISLNTLSKIENGDCGVSIGNIASVLNALGLSPLLSGLAAAQEDSAGLM
;
A
#
# COMPACT_ATOMS: atom_id res chain seq x y z
N MET A 1 12.36 -0.97 17.50
CA MET A 1 11.30 -0.08 18.05
C MET A 1 9.99 -0.42 17.34
N ARG A 2 8.93 -0.54 18.08
CA ARG A 2 7.60 -0.80 17.51
C ARG A 2 6.93 0.52 17.12
N PRO A 3 6.20 0.57 16.00
CA PRO A 3 5.36 1.71 15.67
C PRO A 3 4.29 1.92 16.74
N SER A 4 3.72 3.11 16.80
CA SER A 4 2.56 3.35 17.65
C SER A 4 1.35 2.55 17.14
N ILE A 5 0.36 2.36 18.02
CA ILE A 5 -0.87 1.67 17.65
C ILE A 5 -1.55 2.38 16.47
N ALA A 6 -1.57 3.70 16.48
CA ALA A 6 -2.16 4.48 15.40
C ALA A 6 -1.48 4.21 14.05
N VAL A 7 -0.16 4.10 14.04
CA VAL A 7 0.61 3.77 12.83
C VAL A 7 0.30 2.34 12.39
N GLU A 8 0.31 1.39 13.32
CA GLU A 8 -0.01 0.00 13.00
C GLU A 8 -1.41 -0.12 12.37
N GLU A 9 -2.39 0.55 12.96
CA GLU A 9 -3.77 0.53 12.42
C GLU A 9 -3.85 1.13 11.03
N SER A 10 -3.11 2.22 10.78
CA SER A 10 -3.07 2.85 9.45
C SER A 10 -2.47 1.92 8.40
N VAL A 11 -1.42 1.19 8.76
CA VAL A 11 -0.77 0.25 7.84
C VAL A 11 -1.66 -0.96 7.58
N ILE A 12 -2.35 -1.45 8.61
CA ILE A 12 -3.34 -2.54 8.45
C ILE A 12 -4.47 -2.09 7.51
N GLN A 13 -4.95 -0.86 7.68
CA GLN A 13 -6.00 -0.33 6.82
C GLN A 13 -5.53 -0.20 5.37
N LEU A 14 -4.29 0.28 5.17
CA LEU A 14 -3.71 0.34 3.83
C LEU A 14 -3.63 -1.04 3.19
N GLY A 15 -3.15 -2.03 3.93
CA GLY A 15 -3.05 -3.41 3.44
C GLY A 15 -4.42 -3.97 3.04
N SER A 16 -5.43 -3.72 3.88
CA SER A 16 -6.82 -4.11 3.60
C SER A 16 -7.35 -3.43 2.33
N ASN A 17 -7.06 -2.14 2.16
CA ASN A 17 -7.46 -1.39 0.97
C ASN A 17 -6.81 -1.94 -0.30
N LEU A 18 -5.53 -2.28 -0.22
CA LEU A 18 -4.81 -2.86 -1.36
C LEU A 18 -5.36 -4.24 -1.72
N ARG A 19 -5.66 -5.06 -0.72
CA ARG A 19 -6.29 -6.35 -0.93
C ARG A 19 -7.64 -6.20 -1.60
N SER A 20 -8.47 -5.28 -1.12
CA SER A 20 -9.78 -5.00 -1.71
C SER A 20 -9.65 -4.52 -3.16
N ALA A 21 -8.68 -3.66 -3.45
CA ALA A 21 -8.43 -3.16 -4.79
C ALA A 21 -8.06 -4.31 -5.74
N ARG A 22 -7.22 -5.24 -5.26
CA ARG A 22 -6.87 -6.44 -6.03
C ARG A 22 -8.10 -7.30 -6.30
N LEU A 23 -8.90 -7.55 -5.27
CA LEU A 23 -10.09 -8.40 -5.39
C LEU A 23 -11.16 -7.78 -6.31
N ARG A 24 -11.33 -6.45 -6.27
CA ARG A 24 -12.24 -5.78 -7.19
C ARG A 24 -11.84 -5.96 -8.65
N ARG A 25 -10.55 -6.15 -8.91
CA ARG A 25 -10.00 -6.41 -10.24
C ARG A 25 -9.96 -7.89 -10.58
N ARG A 26 -10.43 -8.74 -9.66
CA ARG A 26 -10.45 -10.21 -9.82
C ARG A 26 -9.06 -10.77 -10.15
N LEU A 27 -8.02 -10.22 -9.51
CA LEU A 27 -6.64 -10.64 -9.72
C LEU A 27 -6.20 -11.52 -8.57
N PRO A 28 -5.60 -12.69 -8.85
CA PRO A 28 -4.95 -13.47 -7.80
C PRO A 28 -3.67 -12.78 -7.33
N GLN A 29 -3.25 -13.09 -6.10
CA GLN A 29 -2.02 -12.52 -5.55
C GLN A 29 -0.81 -12.79 -6.45
N SER A 30 -0.72 -13.98 -7.04
CA SER A 30 0.41 -14.35 -7.90
C SER A 30 0.58 -13.39 -9.08
N VAL A 31 -0.51 -12.93 -9.67
CA VAL A 31 -0.47 -12.01 -10.79
C VAL A 31 -0.01 -10.63 -10.35
N VAL A 32 -0.54 -10.14 -9.23
CA VAL A 32 -0.14 -8.82 -8.72
C VAL A 32 1.32 -8.82 -8.27
N ALA A 33 1.75 -9.87 -7.56
CA ALA A 33 3.14 -10.01 -7.14
C ALA A 33 4.09 -10.02 -8.35
N ASP A 34 3.74 -10.77 -9.39
CA ASP A 34 4.54 -10.85 -10.62
C ASP A 34 4.64 -9.46 -11.29
N ARG A 35 3.52 -8.78 -11.47
CA ARG A 35 3.50 -7.43 -12.07
C ARG A 35 4.28 -6.41 -11.24
N ALA A 36 4.22 -6.54 -9.93
CA ALA A 36 4.93 -5.64 -9.02
C ALA A 36 6.42 -5.99 -8.88
N GLY A 37 6.84 -7.15 -9.38
CA GLY A 37 8.23 -7.59 -9.25
C GLY A 37 8.62 -7.95 -7.82
N ILE A 38 7.66 -8.42 -7.02
CA ILE A 38 7.90 -8.82 -5.62
C ILE A 38 7.48 -10.27 -5.42
N SER A 39 7.95 -10.87 -4.32
CA SER A 39 7.55 -12.23 -3.97
C SER A 39 6.09 -12.26 -3.50
N LEU A 40 5.48 -13.43 -3.63
CA LEU A 40 4.14 -13.67 -3.10
C LEU A 40 4.09 -13.42 -1.59
N ASN A 41 5.15 -13.83 -0.88
CA ASN A 41 5.26 -13.62 0.56
C ASN A 41 5.28 -12.12 0.91
N THR A 42 5.99 -11.30 0.14
CA THR A 42 6.04 -9.85 0.34
C THR A 42 4.65 -9.24 0.12
N LEU A 43 3.95 -9.65 -0.94
CA LEU A 43 2.59 -9.16 -1.17
C LEU A 43 1.66 -9.54 -0.02
N SER A 44 1.75 -10.76 0.48
CA SER A 44 0.95 -11.20 1.63
C SER A 44 1.22 -10.33 2.86
N LYS A 45 2.48 -10.01 3.12
CA LYS A 45 2.84 -9.11 4.23
C LYS A 45 2.21 -7.73 4.06
N ILE A 46 2.26 -7.18 2.84
CA ILE A 46 1.67 -5.87 2.56
C ILE A 46 0.16 -5.91 2.83
N GLU A 47 -0.53 -6.91 2.31
CA GLU A 47 -1.98 -7.02 2.47
C GLU A 47 -2.38 -7.30 3.91
N ASN A 48 -1.51 -7.89 4.70
CA ASN A 48 -1.73 -8.14 6.13
C ASN A 48 -1.30 -6.97 7.03
N GLY A 49 -0.79 -5.89 6.45
CA GLY A 49 -0.45 -4.70 7.23
C GLY A 49 0.84 -4.78 7.99
N ASP A 50 1.85 -5.46 7.46
CA ASP A 50 3.17 -5.54 8.07
C ASP A 50 3.89 -4.21 7.93
N CYS A 51 4.23 -3.58 9.06
CA CYS A 51 4.93 -2.30 9.08
C CYS A 51 6.38 -2.38 8.60
N GLY A 52 6.94 -3.56 8.49
CA GLY A 52 8.33 -3.75 8.06
C GLY A 52 8.53 -3.78 6.55
N VAL A 53 7.47 -3.62 5.77
CA VAL A 53 7.57 -3.65 4.31
C VAL A 53 8.05 -2.28 3.81
N SER A 54 8.91 -2.27 2.78
CA SER A 54 9.41 -1.03 2.23
C SER A 54 8.32 -0.26 1.48
N ILE A 55 8.43 1.07 1.50
CA ILE A 55 7.52 1.91 0.72
C ILE A 55 7.69 1.65 -0.78
N GLY A 56 8.90 1.29 -1.24
CA GLY A 56 9.13 0.94 -2.63
C GLY A 56 8.30 -0.25 -3.07
N ASN A 57 8.19 -1.27 -2.22
CA ASN A 57 7.36 -2.43 -2.53
C ASN A 57 5.87 -2.08 -2.54
N ILE A 58 5.44 -1.21 -1.64
CA ILE A 58 4.06 -0.70 -1.63
C ILE A 58 3.78 0.09 -2.91
N ALA A 59 4.72 0.93 -3.33
CA ALA A 59 4.61 1.69 -4.57
C ALA A 59 4.48 0.76 -5.79
N SER A 60 5.25 -0.33 -5.80
CA SER A 60 5.18 -1.33 -6.88
C SER A 60 3.82 -2.01 -6.95
N VAL A 61 3.22 -2.32 -5.79
CA VAL A 61 1.86 -2.88 -5.75
C VAL A 61 0.83 -1.88 -6.26
N LEU A 62 0.92 -0.62 -5.83
CA LEU A 62 0.02 0.42 -6.32
C LEU A 62 0.14 0.56 -7.84
N ASN A 63 1.35 0.56 -8.36
CA ASN A 63 1.57 0.62 -9.81
C ASN A 63 0.95 -0.59 -10.52
N ALA A 64 1.13 -1.78 -9.97
CA ALA A 64 0.56 -3.01 -10.54
C ALA A 64 -0.97 -2.97 -10.58
N LEU A 65 -1.59 -2.23 -9.67
CA LEU A 65 -3.05 -2.04 -9.60
C LEU A 65 -3.54 -0.82 -10.38
N GLY A 66 -2.64 -0.05 -11.01
CA GLY A 66 -3.00 1.17 -11.72
C GLY A 66 -3.27 2.36 -10.80
N LEU A 67 -2.75 2.34 -9.58
CA LEU A 67 -3.02 3.33 -8.54
C LEU A 67 -1.80 4.19 -8.17
N SER A 68 -0.77 4.22 -9.03
CA SER A 68 0.45 5.00 -8.75
C SER A 68 0.19 6.45 -8.33
N PRO A 69 -0.74 7.18 -8.96
CA PRO A 69 -0.95 8.58 -8.58
C PRO A 69 -1.37 8.79 -7.13
N LEU A 70 -1.98 7.78 -6.49
CA LEU A 70 -2.40 7.90 -5.10
C LEU A 70 -1.21 8.05 -4.16
N LEU A 71 -0.13 7.32 -4.42
CA LEU A 71 1.06 7.43 -3.57
C LEU A 71 1.72 8.80 -3.74
N SER A 72 1.88 9.28 -4.97
CA SER A 72 2.52 10.56 -5.22
C SER A 72 1.70 11.74 -4.69
N GLY A 73 0.40 11.54 -4.46
CA GLY A 73 -0.48 12.56 -3.90
C GLY A 73 -0.52 12.60 -2.38
N LEU A 74 0.07 11.62 -1.70
CA LEU A 74 0.06 11.59 -0.25
C LEU A 74 0.78 12.82 0.32
N ALA A 75 0.16 13.46 1.29
CA ALA A 75 0.69 14.66 1.97
C ALA A 75 0.91 15.85 1.03
N ALA A 76 0.36 15.81 -0.18
CA ALA A 76 0.39 16.97 -1.07
C ALA A 76 -0.33 18.16 -0.42
N ALA A 77 0.04 19.38 -0.82
CA ALA A 77 -0.49 20.60 -0.20
C ALA A 77 -2.01 20.65 -0.17
N GLN A 78 -2.67 20.19 -1.25
CA GLN A 78 -4.13 20.19 -1.32
C GLN A 78 -4.78 19.16 -0.37
N GLU A 79 -4.00 18.21 0.15
CA GLU A 79 -4.48 17.21 1.11
C GLU A 79 -4.08 17.58 2.54
N ASP A 80 -3.31 18.62 2.74
CA ASP A 80 -2.74 19.00 4.04
C ASP A 80 -3.13 20.43 4.37
N SER A 81 -4.30 20.63 4.95
CA SER A 81 -4.81 21.95 5.29
C SER A 81 -3.94 22.65 6.34
N ALA A 82 -3.31 21.89 7.23
CA ALA A 82 -2.43 22.47 8.26
C ALA A 82 -1.15 23.04 7.66
N GLY A 83 -0.68 22.49 6.54
CA GLY A 83 0.53 22.94 5.87
C GLY A 83 0.30 24.05 4.86
N LEU A 84 -0.93 24.51 4.66
CA LEU A 84 -1.28 25.55 3.68
C LEU A 84 -1.21 26.96 4.25
N MET A 85 -0.53 27.14 5.34
CA MET A 85 -0.44 28.46 6.00
C MET A 85 0.55 29.40 5.32
#